data_132ff3d8b7f2702ab770efa5b1ecd98d
#
_entry.id   132ff3d8b7f2702ab770efa5b1ecd98d
#
_cell.length_a   1.000
_cell.length_b   1.000
_cell.length_c   1.000
_cell.angle_alpha   90.00
_cell.angle_beta   90.00
_cell.angle_gamma   90.00
#
_symmetry.space_group_name_H-M   'P 1'
#
loop_
_entity.id
_entity.type
_entity.pdbx_description
1 polymer ?
#
loop_
_entity_poly.entity_id
_entity_poly.type
_entity_poly.pdbx_seq_one_letter_code
_entity_poly.pdbx_strand_id
1 'polypeptide(L)'
;MGYECLLAGLPDLKAGGEAPMTMEALLELLGETLTEKDLEQLDLLRMPSNAEQVLALIEQYDETIIGQPVWWEDAREVLSEADLRTQVQYEIGLSSKNAFIRKWFAFNQDMNNVLAATICRRHGFDVRKAIVGQSPVAEILRKDLPQKDFGLAGVMDNLSEVMALVDINNLMEREKQMDAIRFAWLEEKTLFVNFSLENVLAYYLQAEMLNRWALLTVEQGERVFRELVADMKKGVNL
;
A
#
# COMPACT_ATOMS: atom_id res chain seq x y z
N MET A 1 14.66 -16.96 -19.26
CA MET A 1 13.38 -17.73 -19.23
C MET A 1 12.27 -16.70 -19.34
N GLY A 2 11.24 -16.90 -20.18
CA GLY A 2 10.16 -15.93 -20.29
C GLY A 2 9.25 -15.98 -19.05
N TYR A 3 8.53 -14.92 -18.75
CA TYR A 3 7.55 -14.86 -17.65
C TYR A 3 6.49 -15.97 -17.71
N GLU A 4 6.26 -16.55 -18.89
CA GLU A 4 5.35 -17.69 -19.11
C GLU A 4 5.67 -18.89 -18.23
N CYS A 5 6.93 -19.32 -18.21
CA CYS A 5 7.34 -20.47 -17.40
C CYS A 5 7.26 -20.17 -15.90
N LEU A 6 7.60 -18.95 -15.50
CA LEU A 6 7.50 -18.52 -14.12
C LEU A 6 6.04 -18.54 -13.67
N LEU A 7 5.17 -17.81 -14.36
CA LEU A 7 3.76 -17.65 -13.99
C LEU A 7 2.97 -18.97 -14.06
N ALA A 8 3.28 -19.85 -15.03
CA ALA A 8 2.66 -21.16 -15.11
C ALA A 8 3.08 -22.11 -13.98
N GLY A 9 4.24 -21.88 -13.36
CA GLY A 9 4.73 -22.66 -12.22
C GLY A 9 4.28 -22.14 -10.85
N LEU A 10 3.75 -20.93 -10.79
CA LEU A 10 3.27 -20.33 -9.54
C LEU A 10 1.86 -20.85 -9.19
N PRO A 11 1.60 -21.16 -7.91
CA PRO A 11 0.28 -21.57 -7.45
C PRO A 11 -0.73 -20.43 -7.54
N ASP A 12 -2.00 -20.77 -7.77
CA ASP A 12 -3.09 -19.79 -7.80
C ASP A 12 -3.26 -19.11 -6.43
N LEU A 13 -3.44 -17.79 -6.45
CA LEU A 13 -3.77 -16.99 -5.27
C LEU A 13 -5.26 -16.65 -5.26
N LYS A 14 -5.84 -16.55 -4.05
CA LYS A 14 -7.23 -16.14 -3.84
C LYS A 14 -7.32 -15.15 -2.71
N ALA A 15 -8.09 -14.10 -2.89
CA ALA A 15 -8.35 -13.12 -1.83
C ALA A 15 -8.86 -13.80 -0.56
N GLY A 16 -8.21 -13.51 0.58
CA GLY A 16 -8.54 -14.13 1.87
C GLY A 16 -8.17 -15.61 2.00
N GLY A 17 -7.49 -16.20 1.02
CA GLY A 17 -6.95 -17.56 1.07
C GLY A 17 -5.67 -17.66 1.90
N GLU A 18 -5.11 -18.87 1.94
CA GLU A 18 -3.80 -19.11 2.55
C GLU A 18 -2.67 -18.75 1.59
N ALA A 19 -1.55 -18.30 2.12
CA ALA A 19 -0.34 -18.07 1.35
C ALA A 19 0.27 -19.44 0.97
N PRO A 20 0.40 -19.77 -0.33
CA PRO A 20 0.87 -21.09 -0.74
C PRO A 20 2.38 -21.28 -0.58
N MET A 21 3.11 -20.19 -0.40
CA MET A 21 4.56 -20.15 -0.16
C MET A 21 4.94 -18.95 0.68
N THR A 22 6.10 -18.98 1.32
CA THR A 22 6.63 -17.85 2.07
C THR A 22 7.16 -16.76 1.13
N MET A 23 7.24 -15.52 1.63
CA MET A 23 7.83 -14.42 0.85
C MET A 23 9.30 -14.64 0.53
N GLU A 24 10.05 -15.31 1.42
CA GLU A 24 11.45 -15.67 1.16
C GLU A 24 11.58 -16.62 -0.04
N ALA A 25 10.78 -17.71 -0.06
CA ALA A 25 10.78 -18.66 -1.16
C ALA A 25 10.34 -18.00 -2.48
N LEU A 26 9.35 -17.11 -2.43
CA LEU A 26 8.93 -16.36 -3.62
C LEU A 26 10.04 -15.44 -4.13
N LEU A 27 10.69 -14.68 -3.25
CA LEU A 27 11.77 -13.76 -3.63
C LEU A 27 13.00 -14.49 -4.17
N GLU A 28 13.33 -15.66 -3.63
CA GLU A 28 14.40 -16.51 -4.17
C GLU A 28 14.07 -16.94 -5.60
N LEU A 29 12.85 -17.46 -5.84
CA LEU A 29 12.39 -17.85 -7.17
C LEU A 29 12.40 -16.68 -8.17
N LEU A 30 11.92 -15.50 -7.74
CA LEU A 30 11.93 -14.31 -8.57
C LEU A 30 13.36 -13.84 -8.87
N GLY A 31 14.27 -13.90 -7.89
CA GLY A 31 15.69 -13.55 -8.05
C GLY A 31 16.43 -14.43 -9.06
N GLU A 32 16.06 -15.73 -9.15
CA GLU A 32 16.63 -16.65 -10.14
C GLU A 32 16.07 -16.45 -11.56
N THR A 33 14.89 -15.86 -11.68
CA THR A 33 14.13 -15.83 -12.95
C THR A 33 14.10 -14.46 -13.61
N LEU A 34 14.03 -13.40 -12.82
CA LEU A 34 13.88 -12.02 -13.29
C LEU A 34 15.23 -11.41 -13.71
N THR A 35 15.19 -10.45 -14.62
CA THR A 35 16.37 -9.63 -14.95
C THR A 35 16.63 -8.59 -13.86
N GLU A 36 17.85 -8.03 -13.80
CA GLU A 36 18.18 -6.93 -12.87
C GLU A 36 17.20 -5.76 -12.96
N LYS A 37 16.77 -5.40 -14.19
CA LYS A 37 15.79 -4.33 -14.39
C LYS A 37 14.41 -4.67 -13.83
N ASP A 38 14.01 -5.94 -13.89
CA ASP A 38 12.73 -6.39 -13.33
C ASP A 38 12.80 -6.40 -11.80
N LEU A 39 13.94 -6.81 -11.25
CA LEU A 39 14.20 -6.77 -9.81
C LEU A 39 14.21 -5.33 -9.26
N GLU A 40 14.80 -4.38 -9.98
CA GLU A 40 14.70 -2.95 -9.65
C GLU A 40 13.24 -2.48 -9.59
N GLN A 41 12.38 -2.94 -10.51
CA GLN A 41 10.95 -2.62 -10.48
C GLN A 41 10.23 -3.29 -9.30
N LEU A 42 10.57 -4.53 -9.00
CA LEU A 42 10.04 -5.25 -7.84
C LEU A 42 10.42 -4.55 -6.53
N ASP A 43 11.67 -4.08 -6.41
CA ASP A 43 12.15 -3.39 -5.22
C ASP A 43 11.41 -2.09 -4.93
N LEU A 44 10.87 -1.41 -5.96
CA LEU A 44 10.00 -0.23 -5.76
C LEU A 44 8.69 -0.56 -5.04
N LEU A 45 8.20 -1.79 -5.15
CA LEU A 45 6.98 -2.25 -4.47
C LEU A 45 7.25 -2.68 -3.03
N ARG A 46 8.49 -3.08 -2.73
CA ARG A 46 8.88 -3.54 -1.39
C ARG A 46 8.96 -2.36 -0.44
N MET A 47 8.26 -2.48 0.69
CA MET A 47 8.34 -1.46 1.74
C MET A 47 9.73 -1.45 2.37
N PRO A 48 10.46 -0.33 2.37
CA PRO A 48 11.69 -0.22 3.14
C PRO A 48 11.40 -0.45 4.63
N SER A 49 12.25 -1.24 5.28
CA SER A 49 12.01 -1.66 6.67
C SER A 49 12.35 -0.58 7.70
N ASN A 50 13.15 0.43 7.33
CA ASN A 50 13.56 1.50 8.23
C ASN A 50 13.81 2.84 7.51
N ALA A 51 13.96 3.92 8.29
CA ALA A 51 14.16 5.27 7.76
C ALA A 51 15.47 5.42 6.96
N GLU A 52 16.53 4.69 7.31
CA GLU A 52 17.82 4.74 6.59
C GLU A 52 17.68 4.17 5.17
N GLN A 53 16.93 3.08 5.02
CA GLN A 53 16.64 2.51 3.70
C GLN A 53 15.77 3.44 2.85
N VAL A 54 14.82 4.15 3.47
CA VAL A 54 14.02 5.18 2.78
C VAL A 54 14.92 6.32 2.31
N LEU A 55 15.83 6.80 3.15
CA LEU A 55 16.78 7.86 2.77
C LEU A 55 17.73 7.41 1.67
N ALA A 56 18.25 6.18 1.74
CA ALA A 56 19.09 5.62 0.69
C ALA A 56 18.36 5.50 -0.66
N LEU A 57 17.08 5.15 -0.65
CA LEU A 57 16.25 5.14 -1.85
C LEU A 57 16.06 6.55 -2.42
N ILE A 58 15.85 7.56 -1.59
CA ILE A 58 15.73 8.96 -2.03
C ILE A 58 17.02 9.44 -2.71
N GLU A 59 18.18 9.10 -2.16
CA GLU A 59 19.47 9.47 -2.73
C GLU A 59 19.73 8.83 -4.10
N GLN A 60 19.11 7.68 -4.38
CA GLN A 60 19.21 7.00 -5.68
C GLN A 60 18.33 7.65 -6.77
N TYR A 61 17.31 8.41 -6.38
CA TYR A 61 16.43 9.10 -7.32
C TYR A 61 16.93 10.53 -7.54
N ASP A 62 16.92 10.96 -8.81
CA ASP A 62 17.24 12.33 -9.18
C ASP A 62 16.30 13.31 -8.44
N GLU A 63 16.85 14.33 -7.80
CA GLU A 63 16.11 15.36 -7.06
C GLU A 63 14.95 15.96 -7.87
N THR A 64 15.05 15.94 -9.20
CA THR A 64 14.00 16.40 -10.12
C THR A 64 12.75 15.52 -10.11
N ILE A 65 12.86 14.25 -9.69
CA ILE A 65 11.75 13.27 -9.68
C ILE A 65 10.97 13.34 -8.36
N ILE A 66 11.63 13.59 -7.25
CA ILE A 66 11.06 13.54 -5.90
C ILE A 66 10.44 14.88 -5.47
N GLY A 67 10.41 15.87 -6.34
CA GLY A 67 9.90 17.20 -5.99
C GLY A 67 10.86 17.97 -5.09
N GLN A 68 10.59 19.22 -4.86
CA GLN A 68 11.57 20.10 -4.20
C GLN A 68 11.78 19.72 -2.72
N PRO A 69 13.04 19.77 -2.22
CA PRO A 69 13.40 19.44 -0.85
C PRO A 69 12.65 20.22 0.25
N VAL A 70 12.01 21.33 -0.10
CA VAL A 70 11.31 22.23 0.81
C VAL A 70 10.22 21.51 1.62
N TRP A 71 9.46 20.60 1.01
CA TRP A 71 8.41 19.87 1.73
C TRP A 71 8.99 18.83 2.71
N TRP A 72 10.20 18.35 2.44
CA TRP A 72 10.87 17.34 3.24
C TRP A 72 11.33 17.88 4.60
N GLU A 73 11.86 19.11 4.64
CA GLU A 73 12.25 19.76 5.88
C GLU A 73 11.03 20.07 6.76
N ASP A 74 9.97 20.62 6.15
CA ASP A 74 8.70 20.90 6.85
C ASP A 74 8.02 19.59 7.32
N ALA A 75 8.07 18.52 6.54
CA ALA A 75 7.48 17.23 6.88
C ALA A 75 8.21 16.54 8.03
N ARG A 76 9.54 16.64 8.12
CA ARG A 76 10.34 16.09 9.22
C ARG A 76 9.95 16.66 10.58
N GLU A 77 9.52 17.91 10.64
CA GLU A 77 9.12 18.55 11.89
C GLU A 77 7.71 18.16 12.34
N VAL A 78 6.83 17.78 11.41
CA VAL A 78 5.39 17.63 11.66
C VAL A 78 4.92 16.19 11.60
N LEU A 79 5.54 15.33 10.76
CA LEU A 79 5.10 13.96 10.53
C LEU A 79 5.84 12.96 11.42
N SER A 80 5.13 11.88 11.80
CA SER A 80 5.80 10.73 12.39
C SER A 80 6.73 10.06 11.37
N GLU A 81 7.74 9.33 11.84
CA GLU A 81 8.64 8.57 10.97
C GLU A 81 7.90 7.58 10.05
N ALA A 82 6.82 6.99 10.55
CA ALA A 82 5.98 6.08 9.77
C ALA A 82 5.22 6.79 8.64
N ASP A 83 4.67 7.98 8.92
CA ASP A 83 3.95 8.78 7.91
C ASP A 83 4.91 9.30 6.86
N LEU A 84 6.09 9.76 7.29
CA LEU A 84 7.14 10.23 6.40
C LEU A 84 7.60 9.13 5.43
N ARG A 85 7.85 7.93 5.95
CA ARG A 85 8.18 6.74 5.15
C ARG A 85 7.11 6.45 4.10
N THR A 86 5.85 6.47 4.52
CA THR A 86 4.71 6.22 3.63
C THR A 86 4.64 7.26 2.53
N GLN A 87 4.81 8.54 2.87
CA GLN A 87 4.77 9.61 1.88
C GLN A 87 5.90 9.49 0.85
N VAL A 88 7.11 9.24 1.30
CA VAL A 88 8.27 9.04 0.40
C VAL A 88 8.03 7.85 -0.54
N GLN A 89 7.50 6.76 -0.04
CA GLN A 89 7.20 5.61 -0.87
C GLN A 89 6.15 5.93 -1.93
N TYR A 90 5.12 6.70 -1.61
CA TYR A 90 4.16 7.18 -2.62
C TYR A 90 4.84 8.03 -3.69
N GLU A 91 5.69 8.99 -3.31
CA GLU A 91 6.42 9.83 -4.28
C GLU A 91 7.29 8.99 -5.21
N ILE A 92 8.06 8.05 -4.68
CA ILE A 92 8.88 7.12 -5.46
C ILE A 92 8.00 6.29 -6.41
N GLY A 93 6.94 5.68 -5.91
CA GLY A 93 6.05 4.85 -6.71
C GLY A 93 5.34 5.63 -7.82
N LEU A 94 4.84 6.83 -7.52
CA LEU A 94 4.17 7.72 -8.48
C LEU A 94 5.14 8.26 -9.55
N SER A 95 6.43 8.39 -9.24
CA SER A 95 7.47 8.83 -10.16
C SER A 95 8.06 7.68 -11.00
N SER A 96 7.68 6.42 -10.74
CA SER A 96 8.18 5.26 -11.46
C SER A 96 7.97 5.36 -12.97
N LYS A 97 8.92 4.89 -13.76
CA LYS A 97 8.78 4.76 -15.23
C LYS A 97 7.81 3.64 -15.61
N ASN A 98 7.59 2.67 -14.73
CA ASN A 98 6.64 1.58 -14.95
C ASN A 98 5.20 2.06 -14.71
N ALA A 99 4.36 1.95 -15.73
CA ALA A 99 2.97 2.43 -15.69
C ALA A 99 2.11 1.63 -14.70
N PHE A 100 2.36 0.34 -14.52
CA PHE A 100 1.63 -0.50 -13.55
C PHE A 100 1.95 -0.04 -12.13
N ILE A 101 3.22 0.17 -11.80
CA ILE A 101 3.65 0.66 -10.48
C ILE A 101 3.04 2.02 -10.17
N ARG A 102 3.11 2.98 -11.11
CA ARG A 102 2.45 4.29 -10.93
C ARG A 102 0.97 4.17 -10.64
N LYS A 103 0.25 3.32 -11.40
CA LYS A 103 -1.20 3.10 -11.22
C LYS A 103 -1.50 2.45 -9.87
N TRP A 104 -0.67 1.51 -9.43
CA TRP A 104 -0.80 0.87 -8.12
C TRP A 104 -0.69 1.87 -6.97
N PHE A 105 0.34 2.72 -7.00
CA PHE A 105 0.51 3.75 -5.96
C PHE A 105 -0.58 4.81 -6.03
N ALA A 106 -0.97 5.26 -7.22
CA ALA A 106 -2.08 6.21 -7.39
C ALA A 106 -3.39 5.65 -6.83
N PHE A 107 -3.72 4.41 -7.16
CA PHE A 107 -4.91 3.73 -6.63
C PHE A 107 -4.91 3.66 -5.10
N ASN A 108 -3.79 3.25 -4.50
CA ASN A 108 -3.68 3.17 -3.04
C ASN A 108 -3.75 4.55 -2.37
N GLN A 109 -3.13 5.57 -2.96
CA GLN A 109 -3.21 6.94 -2.44
C GLN A 109 -4.65 7.46 -2.50
N ASP A 110 -5.34 7.26 -3.61
CA ASP A 110 -6.73 7.70 -3.78
C ASP A 110 -7.67 6.96 -2.82
N MET A 111 -7.50 5.64 -2.66
CA MET A 111 -8.26 4.83 -1.70
C MET A 111 -8.07 5.35 -0.26
N ASN A 112 -6.82 5.60 0.15
CA ASN A 112 -6.52 6.11 1.48
C ASN A 112 -7.07 7.54 1.68
N ASN A 113 -7.01 8.40 0.67
CA ASN A 113 -7.60 9.73 0.70
C ASN A 113 -9.12 9.70 0.88
N VAL A 114 -9.84 8.82 0.15
CA VAL A 114 -11.29 8.65 0.29
C VAL A 114 -11.65 8.14 1.69
N LEU A 115 -10.89 7.17 2.20
CA LEU A 115 -11.08 6.64 3.54
C LEU A 115 -10.87 7.74 4.59
N ALA A 116 -9.77 8.48 4.51
CA ALA A 116 -9.45 9.60 5.40
C ALA A 116 -10.52 10.70 5.35
N ALA A 117 -10.95 11.11 4.14
CA ALA A 117 -12.02 12.10 3.97
C ALA A 117 -13.33 11.65 4.61
N THR A 118 -13.70 10.37 4.43
CA THR A 118 -14.93 9.81 5.00
C THR A 118 -14.87 9.77 6.52
N ILE A 119 -13.73 9.40 7.09
CA ILE A 119 -13.49 9.42 8.54
C ILE A 119 -13.54 10.87 9.07
N CYS A 120 -12.83 11.81 8.42
CA CYS A 120 -12.83 13.21 8.82
C CYS A 120 -14.24 13.79 8.85
N ARG A 121 -15.03 13.56 7.81
CA ARG A 121 -16.42 14.01 7.74
C ARG A 121 -17.29 13.41 8.85
N ARG A 122 -17.13 12.12 9.13
CA ARG A 122 -17.87 11.43 10.22
C ARG A 122 -17.59 12.05 11.59
N HIS A 123 -16.36 12.46 11.84
CA HIS A 123 -15.91 13.01 13.12
C HIS A 123 -15.89 14.55 13.17
N GLY A 124 -16.28 15.23 12.10
CA GLY A 124 -16.28 16.70 12.04
C GLY A 124 -14.88 17.33 11.94
N PHE A 125 -13.89 16.58 11.44
CA PHE A 125 -12.55 17.08 11.18
C PHE A 125 -12.47 17.76 9.80
N ASP A 126 -11.48 18.63 9.62
CA ASP A 126 -11.22 19.31 8.35
C ASP A 126 -10.65 18.29 7.32
N VAL A 127 -11.47 17.93 6.34
CA VAL A 127 -11.12 16.98 5.27
C VAL A 127 -9.86 17.42 4.53
N ARG A 128 -9.69 18.72 4.27
CA ARG A 128 -8.58 19.27 3.45
C ARG A 128 -7.21 18.97 4.03
N LYS A 129 -7.12 18.89 5.37
CA LYS A 129 -5.86 18.60 6.07
C LYS A 129 -5.43 17.14 6.02
N ALA A 130 -6.37 16.25 5.72
CA ALA A 130 -6.11 14.81 5.69
C ALA A 130 -5.76 14.30 4.27
N ILE A 131 -5.93 15.14 3.24
CA ILE A 131 -5.75 14.71 1.85
C ILE A 131 -4.32 14.98 1.38
N VAL A 132 -3.68 13.92 0.89
CA VAL A 132 -2.31 13.95 0.35
C VAL A 132 -2.28 13.78 -1.16
N GLY A 133 -1.21 14.27 -1.80
CA GLY A 133 -1.00 14.16 -3.24
C GLY A 133 -1.82 15.16 -4.06
N GLN A 134 -1.74 15.04 -5.37
CA GLN A 134 -2.35 15.98 -6.35
C GLN A 134 -3.16 15.25 -7.42
N SER A 135 -3.67 14.05 -7.11
CA SER A 135 -4.53 13.33 -8.03
C SER A 135 -5.86 14.07 -8.25
N PRO A 136 -6.59 13.79 -9.35
CA PRO A 136 -7.93 14.31 -9.56
C PRO A 136 -8.89 14.01 -8.40
N VAL A 137 -8.75 12.84 -7.77
CA VAL A 137 -9.50 12.46 -6.56
C VAL A 137 -9.16 13.38 -5.40
N ALA A 138 -7.87 13.60 -5.14
CA ALA A 138 -7.40 14.49 -4.07
C ALA A 138 -7.90 15.94 -4.26
N GLU A 139 -7.88 16.45 -5.48
CA GLU A 139 -8.39 17.80 -5.80
C GLU A 139 -9.90 17.94 -5.54
N ILE A 140 -10.67 16.92 -5.89
CA ILE A 140 -12.13 16.90 -5.63
C ILE A 140 -12.40 16.81 -4.13
N LEU A 141 -11.72 15.93 -3.41
CA LEU A 141 -11.86 15.77 -1.96
C LEU A 141 -11.56 17.08 -1.20
N ARG A 142 -10.53 17.84 -1.62
CA ARG A 142 -10.20 19.13 -1.00
C ARG A 142 -11.27 20.20 -1.18
N LYS A 143 -12.16 20.07 -2.18
CA LYS A 143 -13.30 20.96 -2.32
C LYS A 143 -14.35 20.72 -1.22
N ASP A 144 -14.29 19.57 -0.57
CA ASP A 144 -15.19 19.13 0.50
C ASP A 144 -16.67 19.37 0.16
N LEU A 145 -17.05 18.90 -1.02
CA LEU A 145 -18.40 19.05 -1.55
C LEU A 145 -19.41 18.35 -0.63
N PRO A 146 -20.63 18.89 -0.43
CA PRO A 146 -21.59 18.36 0.52
C PRO A 146 -22.21 17.01 0.13
N GLN A 147 -22.01 16.54 -1.11
CA GLN A 147 -22.47 15.24 -1.57
C GLN A 147 -21.89 14.12 -0.72
N LYS A 148 -22.66 13.05 -0.51
CA LYS A 148 -22.23 11.89 0.27
C LYS A 148 -20.92 11.28 -0.29
N ASP A 149 -20.81 11.24 -1.59
CA ASP A 149 -19.69 10.70 -2.37
C ASP A 149 -18.61 11.74 -2.70
N PHE A 150 -18.62 12.92 -2.07
CA PHE A 150 -17.73 14.03 -2.34
C PHE A 150 -17.74 14.56 -3.79
N GLY A 151 -18.67 14.08 -4.63
CA GLY A 151 -18.68 14.36 -6.06
C GLY A 151 -17.70 13.49 -6.85
N LEU A 152 -17.30 12.35 -6.33
CA LEU A 152 -16.38 11.40 -6.95
C LEU A 152 -17.06 10.33 -7.82
N ALA A 153 -18.38 10.36 -7.93
CA ALA A 153 -19.11 9.44 -8.80
C ALA A 153 -18.56 9.48 -10.23
N GLY A 154 -18.17 8.31 -10.77
CA GLY A 154 -17.58 8.18 -12.11
C GLY A 154 -16.11 8.63 -12.21
N VAL A 155 -15.46 9.03 -11.12
CA VAL A 155 -14.04 9.36 -11.07
C VAL A 155 -13.23 8.21 -10.47
N MET A 156 -13.80 7.49 -9.50
CA MET A 156 -13.19 6.33 -8.85
C MET A 156 -14.14 5.14 -8.89
N ASP A 157 -13.72 4.03 -9.49
CA ASP A 157 -14.56 2.85 -9.72
C ASP A 157 -15.03 2.18 -8.42
N ASN A 158 -14.15 2.02 -7.44
CA ASN A 158 -14.42 1.31 -6.18
C ASN A 158 -14.86 2.24 -5.03
N LEU A 159 -15.38 3.43 -5.36
CA LEU A 159 -15.70 4.47 -4.38
C LEU A 159 -16.65 4.01 -3.27
N SER A 160 -17.75 3.33 -3.63
CA SER A 160 -18.77 2.86 -2.68
C SER A 160 -18.20 1.83 -1.70
N GLU A 161 -17.36 0.93 -2.20
CA GLU A 161 -16.71 -0.10 -1.41
C GLU A 161 -15.73 0.51 -0.41
N VAL A 162 -14.88 1.43 -0.87
CA VAL A 162 -13.93 2.15 -0.01
C VAL A 162 -14.65 2.95 1.06
N MET A 163 -15.72 3.68 0.72
CA MET A 163 -16.49 4.44 1.69
C MET A 163 -17.17 3.55 2.73
N ALA A 164 -17.62 2.35 2.36
CA ALA A 164 -18.24 1.40 3.27
C ALA A 164 -17.25 0.84 4.33
N LEU A 165 -15.94 0.87 4.07
CA LEU A 165 -14.94 0.43 5.04
C LEU A 165 -15.01 1.16 6.38
N VAL A 166 -15.45 2.42 6.37
CA VAL A 166 -15.56 3.23 7.60
C VAL A 166 -16.65 2.70 8.53
N ASP A 167 -17.61 1.94 8.02
CA ASP A 167 -18.68 1.33 8.81
C ASP A 167 -18.24 0.04 9.53
N ILE A 168 -17.08 -0.50 9.18
CA ILE A 168 -16.52 -1.70 9.78
C ILE A 168 -15.78 -1.33 11.07
N ASN A 169 -16.38 -1.66 12.22
CA ASN A 169 -15.79 -1.34 13.53
C ASN A 169 -14.57 -2.18 13.88
N ASN A 170 -14.52 -3.43 13.43
CA ASN A 170 -13.37 -4.30 13.64
C ASN A 170 -12.25 -3.91 12.71
N LEU A 171 -11.13 -3.45 13.28
CA LEU A 171 -9.96 -3.00 12.52
C LEU A 171 -9.40 -4.10 11.61
N MET A 172 -9.29 -5.33 12.12
CA MET A 172 -8.76 -6.46 11.35
C MET A 172 -9.67 -6.81 10.17
N GLU A 173 -10.98 -6.78 10.36
CA GLU A 173 -11.94 -7.01 9.29
C GLU A 173 -11.89 -5.90 8.25
N ARG A 174 -11.78 -4.65 8.68
CA ARG A 174 -11.61 -3.51 7.77
C ARG A 174 -10.35 -3.63 6.92
N GLU A 175 -9.21 -3.98 7.51
CA GLU A 175 -7.96 -4.21 6.78
C GLU A 175 -8.08 -5.37 5.77
N LYS A 176 -8.76 -6.46 6.13
CA LYS A 176 -9.04 -7.56 5.19
C LYS A 176 -9.89 -7.11 4.00
N GLN A 177 -10.89 -6.29 4.24
CA GLN A 177 -11.72 -5.74 3.16
C GLN A 177 -10.94 -4.76 2.29
N MET A 178 -10.04 -3.95 2.86
CA MET A 178 -9.12 -3.11 2.09
C MET A 178 -8.23 -3.95 1.18
N ASP A 179 -7.69 -5.05 1.69
CA ASP A 179 -6.86 -5.95 0.89
C ASP A 179 -7.67 -6.68 -0.18
N ALA A 180 -8.94 -7.03 0.09
CA ALA A 180 -9.82 -7.60 -0.92
C ALA A 180 -10.05 -6.62 -2.10
N ILE A 181 -10.23 -5.33 -1.81
CA ILE A 181 -10.34 -4.27 -2.85
C ILE A 181 -9.03 -4.17 -3.65
N ARG A 182 -7.87 -4.20 -2.98
CA ARG A 182 -6.55 -4.19 -3.62
C ARG A 182 -6.35 -5.42 -4.51
N PHE A 183 -6.72 -6.58 -4.00
CA PHE A 183 -6.60 -7.84 -4.71
C PHE A 183 -7.44 -7.84 -5.99
N ALA A 184 -8.70 -7.42 -5.89
CA ALA A 184 -9.59 -7.30 -7.04
C ALA A 184 -9.07 -6.31 -8.09
N TRP A 185 -8.48 -5.17 -7.65
CA TRP A 185 -7.85 -4.21 -8.54
C TRP A 185 -6.67 -4.84 -9.31
N LEU A 186 -5.83 -5.63 -8.64
CA LEU A 186 -4.69 -6.31 -9.27
C LEU A 186 -5.17 -7.33 -10.31
N GLU A 187 -6.19 -8.12 -10.00
CA GLU A 187 -6.81 -9.07 -10.94
C GLU A 187 -7.37 -8.35 -12.17
N GLU A 188 -8.13 -7.27 -11.97
CA GLU A 188 -8.69 -6.48 -13.08
C GLU A 188 -7.60 -5.91 -14.00
N LYS A 189 -6.54 -5.32 -13.41
CA LYS A 189 -5.48 -4.65 -14.20
C LYS A 189 -4.56 -5.64 -14.95
N THR A 190 -4.55 -6.89 -14.55
CA THR A 190 -3.73 -7.94 -15.21
C THR A 190 -4.54 -8.93 -16.04
N LEU A 191 -5.88 -8.82 -16.04
CA LEU A 191 -6.78 -9.77 -16.73
C LEU A 191 -6.49 -9.93 -18.22
N PHE A 192 -6.15 -8.84 -18.90
CA PHE A 192 -5.91 -8.83 -20.35
C PHE A 192 -4.42 -8.73 -20.72
N VAL A 193 -3.55 -8.82 -19.74
CA VAL A 193 -2.10 -8.78 -19.93
C VAL A 193 -1.56 -10.17 -19.68
N ASN A 194 -1.06 -10.83 -20.73
CA ASN A 194 -0.60 -12.22 -20.61
C ASN A 194 0.92 -12.26 -20.44
N PHE A 195 1.37 -12.98 -19.43
CA PHE A 195 2.77 -13.35 -19.20
C PHE A 195 3.76 -12.17 -19.27
N SER A 196 3.43 -11.11 -18.58
CA SER A 196 4.23 -9.90 -18.52
C SER A 196 4.83 -9.66 -17.13
N LEU A 197 5.71 -8.68 -17.02
CA LEU A 197 6.22 -8.23 -15.72
C LEU A 197 5.09 -7.76 -14.80
N GLU A 198 4.04 -7.12 -15.34
CA GLU A 198 2.89 -6.66 -14.56
C GLU A 198 2.18 -7.81 -13.85
N ASN A 199 2.05 -8.98 -14.50
CA ASN A 199 1.48 -10.18 -13.86
C ASN A 199 2.37 -10.66 -12.72
N VAL A 200 3.70 -10.63 -12.88
CA VAL A 200 4.65 -11.01 -11.82
C VAL A 200 4.57 -10.04 -10.64
N LEU A 201 4.55 -8.73 -10.91
CA LEU A 201 4.43 -7.70 -9.87
C LEU A 201 3.09 -7.78 -9.14
N ALA A 202 1.99 -8.04 -9.87
CA ALA A 202 0.68 -8.26 -9.26
C ALA A 202 0.66 -9.49 -8.37
N TYR A 203 1.24 -10.60 -8.86
CA TYR A 203 1.36 -11.83 -8.07
C TYR A 203 2.16 -11.60 -6.78
N TYR A 204 3.28 -10.87 -6.88
CA TYR A 204 4.08 -10.51 -5.70
C TYR A 204 3.25 -9.75 -4.66
N LEU A 205 2.52 -8.71 -5.09
CA LEU A 205 1.68 -7.91 -4.20
C LEU A 205 0.54 -8.72 -3.56
N GLN A 206 -0.07 -9.61 -4.32
CA GLN A 206 -1.10 -10.53 -3.82
C GLN A 206 -0.52 -11.52 -2.80
N ALA A 207 0.64 -12.12 -3.09
CA ALA A 207 1.34 -13.01 -2.17
C ALA A 207 1.76 -12.31 -0.88
N GLU A 208 2.24 -11.06 -0.97
CA GLU A 208 2.59 -10.24 0.19
C GLU A 208 1.38 -10.01 1.11
N MET A 209 0.22 -9.65 0.55
CA MET A 209 -1.01 -9.49 1.32
C MET A 209 -1.40 -10.78 2.05
N LEU A 210 -1.36 -11.94 1.37
CA LEU A 210 -1.69 -13.24 1.99
C LEU A 210 -0.69 -13.63 3.07
N ASN A 211 0.62 -13.45 2.84
CA ASN A 211 1.66 -13.75 3.83
C ASN A 211 1.54 -12.85 5.07
N ARG A 212 1.20 -11.57 4.90
CA ARG A 212 0.95 -10.67 6.03
C ARG A 212 -0.14 -11.21 6.96
N TRP A 213 -1.23 -11.73 6.41
CA TRP A 213 -2.31 -12.33 7.20
C TRP A 213 -1.93 -13.66 7.83
N ALA A 214 -1.12 -14.47 7.15
CA ALA A 214 -0.60 -15.73 7.71
C ALA A 214 0.27 -15.49 8.96
N LEU A 215 1.01 -14.36 8.99
CA LEU A 215 1.83 -13.98 10.14
C LEU A 215 1.02 -13.41 11.31
N LEU A 216 -0.18 -12.90 11.07
CA LEU A 216 -1.09 -12.33 12.09
C LEU A 216 -2.02 -13.40 12.68
N THR A 217 -1.47 -14.57 13.01
CA THR A 217 -2.23 -15.61 13.70
C THR A 217 -2.63 -15.17 15.12
N VAL A 218 -3.71 -15.76 15.64
CA VAL A 218 -4.18 -15.51 17.03
C VAL A 218 -3.05 -15.70 18.05
N GLU A 219 -2.20 -16.70 17.86
CA GLU A 219 -1.06 -16.98 18.75
C GLU A 219 -0.01 -15.87 18.75
N GLN A 220 0.26 -15.28 17.59
CA GLN A 220 1.20 -14.14 17.49
C GLN A 220 0.59 -12.87 18.08
N GLY A 221 -0.69 -12.61 17.82
CA GLY A 221 -1.42 -11.51 18.44
C GLY A 221 -1.44 -11.63 19.97
N GLU A 222 -1.67 -12.82 20.51
CA GLU A 222 -1.58 -13.08 21.96
C GLU A 222 -0.17 -12.90 22.52
N ARG A 223 0.86 -13.30 21.78
CA ARG A 223 2.26 -13.12 22.21
C ARG A 223 2.61 -11.64 22.28
N VAL A 224 2.36 -10.87 21.21
CA VAL A 224 2.61 -9.44 21.18
C VAL A 224 1.82 -8.70 22.26
N PHE A 225 0.56 -9.07 22.47
CA PHE A 225 -0.25 -8.50 23.53
C PHE A 225 0.32 -8.80 24.92
N ARG A 226 0.77 -10.03 25.18
CA ARG A 226 1.41 -10.40 26.47
C ARG A 226 2.72 -9.65 26.69
N GLU A 227 3.54 -9.47 25.66
CA GLU A 227 4.76 -8.68 25.72
C GLU A 227 4.46 -7.20 26.03
N LEU A 228 3.48 -6.60 25.35
CA LEU A 228 3.03 -5.23 25.56
C LEU A 228 2.51 -5.00 26.99
N VAL A 229 1.69 -5.93 27.50
CA VAL A 229 1.19 -5.89 28.89
C VAL A 229 2.31 -6.09 29.89
N ALA A 230 3.31 -6.94 29.61
CA ALA A 230 4.47 -7.14 30.46
C ALA A 230 5.35 -5.88 30.54
N ASP A 231 5.55 -5.19 29.43
CA ASP A 231 6.33 -3.94 29.36
C ASP A 231 5.59 -2.78 30.02
N MET A 232 4.28 -2.68 29.86
CA MET A 232 3.45 -1.72 30.60
C MET A 232 3.53 -1.94 32.11
N LYS A 233 3.54 -3.21 32.59
CA LYS A 233 3.70 -3.53 34.01
C LYS A 233 5.08 -3.20 34.55
N LYS A 234 6.15 -3.31 33.74
CA LYS A 234 7.50 -2.89 34.10
C LYS A 234 7.63 -1.36 34.24
N GLY A 235 6.89 -0.61 33.39
CA GLY A 235 6.88 0.85 33.43
C GLY A 235 6.03 1.47 34.55
N VAL A 236 5.21 0.68 35.26
CA VAL A 236 4.35 1.15 36.36
C VAL A 236 4.96 0.89 37.74
N ASN A 237 6.09 0.18 37.82
CA ASN A 237 6.85 0.01 39.07
C ASN A 237 7.91 1.10 39.19
N LEU A 238 7.47 2.34 39.40
CA LEU A 238 8.23 3.47 39.93
C LEU A 238 7.58 3.95 41.24
#